data_35eecd551a8edee4f8801f3c2b4cfdd2
#
_entry.id   35eecd551a8edee4f8801f3c2b4cfdd2
#
_cell.length_a   1.000
_cell.length_b   1.000
_cell.length_c   1.000
_cell.angle_alpha   90.00
_cell.angle_beta   90.00
_cell.angle_gamma   90.00
#
_symmetry.space_group_name_H-M   'P 1'
#
loop_
_entity.id
_entity.type
_entity.pdbx_description
1 polymer ?
#
loop_
_entity_poly.entity_id
_entity_poly.type
_entity_poly.pdbx_seq_one_letter_code
_entity_poly.pdbx_strand_id
1 'polypeptide(L)'
;MFPSHDQDDRTESLILDASLGFDYLHIDPWKIHTELEDGITETIKLIKMCNDVNPNCFYEIGTEEAIRPYTPEELETIIQSVKEGVGETLFNKVVYAVIQGGTRIEGTRNIGKFNTSKCKQMIEICRSYGLHSKEHNGDYLTPDGIRKRFKLGLSALNIAP
;
A
#
# COMPACT_ATOMS: atom_id res chain seq x y z
N MET A 1 29.61 1.29 -9.61
CA MET A 1 28.68 1.02 -10.71
C MET A 1 27.38 0.65 -10.00
N PHE A 2 26.41 1.54 -9.95
CA PHE A 2 25.11 1.23 -9.32
C PHE A 2 24.39 0.25 -10.25
N PRO A 3 23.75 -0.83 -9.72
CA PRO A 3 22.93 -1.71 -10.56
C PRO A 3 21.86 -0.88 -11.25
N SER A 4 21.61 -1.18 -12.51
CA SER A 4 20.48 -0.56 -13.23
C SER A 4 19.19 -0.94 -12.51
N HIS A 5 18.27 0.00 -12.33
CA HIS A 5 16.95 -0.18 -11.72
C HIS A 5 16.13 -1.36 -12.29
N ASP A 6 16.54 -1.90 -13.43
CA ASP A 6 15.86 -2.99 -14.13
C ASP A 6 16.18 -4.41 -13.60
N GLN A 7 17.09 -4.55 -12.64
CA GLN A 7 17.50 -5.86 -12.08
C GLN A 7 17.19 -6.04 -10.60
N ASP A 8 16.76 -4.98 -9.90
CA ASP A 8 16.33 -5.07 -8.51
C ASP A 8 14.89 -5.60 -8.45
N ASP A 9 14.70 -6.78 -7.89
CA ASP A 9 13.39 -7.34 -7.56
C ASP A 9 12.72 -6.62 -6.37
N ARG A 10 13.29 -5.47 -5.93
CA ARG A 10 12.94 -4.64 -4.78
C ARG A 10 13.20 -5.26 -3.41
N THR A 11 13.58 -6.50 -3.34
CA THR A 11 13.92 -7.16 -2.07
C THR A 11 15.18 -6.55 -1.48
N GLU A 12 16.22 -6.38 -2.30
CA GLU A 12 17.50 -5.80 -1.86
C GLU A 12 17.34 -4.35 -1.40
N SER A 13 16.58 -3.53 -2.14
CA SER A 13 16.33 -2.13 -1.78
C SER A 13 15.53 -2.01 -0.48
N LEU A 14 14.50 -2.82 -0.27
CA LEU A 14 13.73 -2.83 0.99
C LEU A 14 14.57 -3.26 2.20
N ILE A 15 15.43 -4.27 2.03
CA ILE A 15 16.36 -4.71 3.08
C ILE A 15 17.36 -3.61 3.42
N LEU A 16 17.88 -2.92 2.39
CA LEU A 16 18.77 -1.79 2.57
C LEU A 16 18.07 -0.66 3.34
N ASP A 17 16.86 -0.29 2.95
CA ASP A 17 16.07 0.75 3.62
C ASP A 17 15.80 0.38 5.09
N ALA A 18 15.44 -0.88 5.37
CA ALA A 18 15.30 -1.38 6.73
C ALA A 18 16.61 -1.23 7.52
N SER A 19 17.76 -1.60 6.92
CA SER A 19 19.08 -1.52 7.55
C SER A 19 19.54 -0.09 7.82
N LEU A 20 19.12 0.85 6.99
CA LEU A 20 19.39 2.29 7.14
C LEU A 20 18.52 2.96 8.20
N GLY A 21 17.55 2.25 8.78
CA GLY A 21 16.73 2.72 9.88
C GLY A 21 15.54 3.59 9.45
N PHE A 22 15.00 3.38 8.27
CA PHE A 22 13.73 4.01 7.90
C PHE A 22 12.62 3.54 8.84
N ASP A 23 11.79 4.48 9.31
CA ASP A 23 10.69 4.19 10.24
C ASP A 23 9.52 3.45 9.54
N TYR A 24 9.27 3.75 8.26
CA TYR A 24 8.17 3.19 7.48
C TYR A 24 8.65 2.63 6.16
N LEU A 25 8.23 1.41 5.87
CA LEU A 25 8.53 0.74 4.61
C LEU A 25 7.23 0.45 3.85
N HIS A 26 7.22 0.83 2.57
CA HIS A 26 6.11 0.53 1.65
C HIS A 26 6.36 -0.80 0.95
N ILE A 27 5.54 -1.79 1.27
CA ILE A 27 5.64 -3.14 0.71
C ILE A 27 4.67 -3.26 -0.47
N ASP A 28 5.21 -3.23 -1.67
CA ASP A 28 4.45 -3.29 -2.93
C ASP A 28 5.06 -4.30 -3.91
N PRO A 29 4.76 -5.61 -3.78
CA PRO A 29 5.27 -6.63 -4.69
C PRO A 29 4.47 -6.74 -6.00
N TRP A 30 3.36 -6.03 -6.14
CA TRP A 30 2.36 -6.23 -7.18
C TRP A 30 2.83 -5.92 -8.61
N LYS A 31 3.92 -5.16 -8.76
CA LYS A 31 4.52 -4.92 -10.10
C LYS A 31 5.15 -6.18 -10.70
N ILE A 32 5.54 -7.13 -9.86
CA ILE A 32 6.16 -8.39 -10.25
C ILE A 32 5.16 -9.54 -10.09
N HIS A 33 4.42 -9.54 -8.99
CA HIS A 33 3.46 -10.57 -8.61
C HIS A 33 2.04 -10.08 -8.85
N THR A 34 1.50 -10.33 -10.05
CA THR A 34 0.16 -9.84 -10.45
C THR A 34 -0.98 -10.71 -9.92
N GLU A 35 -0.71 -12.00 -9.66
CA GLU A 35 -1.69 -12.91 -9.08
C GLU A 35 -1.85 -12.66 -7.58
N LEU A 36 -3.09 -12.76 -7.10
CA LEU A 36 -3.44 -12.37 -5.72
C LEU A 36 -2.65 -13.17 -4.68
N GLU A 37 -2.57 -14.49 -4.84
CA GLU A 37 -1.89 -15.39 -3.91
C GLU A 37 -0.37 -15.16 -3.89
N ASP A 38 0.23 -14.94 -5.05
CA ASP A 38 1.67 -14.67 -5.18
C ASP A 38 2.04 -13.33 -4.53
N GLY A 39 1.26 -12.29 -4.79
CA GLY A 39 1.47 -10.98 -4.18
C GLY A 39 1.30 -10.99 -2.66
N ILE A 40 0.32 -11.73 -2.13
CA ILE A 40 0.14 -11.93 -0.68
C ILE A 40 1.35 -12.65 -0.08
N THR A 41 1.77 -13.74 -0.70
CA THR A 41 2.91 -14.55 -0.24
C THR A 41 4.18 -13.71 -0.17
N GLU A 42 4.46 -12.94 -1.21
CA GLU A 42 5.63 -12.06 -1.25
C GLU A 42 5.52 -10.91 -0.25
N THR A 43 4.34 -10.31 -0.06
CA THR A 43 4.12 -9.30 0.97
C THR A 43 4.48 -9.81 2.37
N ILE A 44 4.01 -11.02 2.71
CA ILE A 44 4.30 -11.68 4.00
C ILE A 44 5.81 -11.91 4.17
N LYS A 45 6.46 -12.42 3.12
CA LYS A 45 7.90 -12.69 3.11
C LYS A 45 8.70 -11.40 3.31
N LEU A 46 8.41 -10.35 2.55
CA LEU A 46 9.11 -9.06 2.63
C LEU A 46 8.97 -8.41 4.01
N ILE A 47 7.77 -8.40 4.60
CA ILE A 47 7.55 -7.89 5.95
C ILE A 47 8.41 -8.64 6.98
N LYS A 48 8.46 -9.98 6.91
CA LYS A 48 9.28 -10.79 7.81
C LYS A 48 10.77 -10.48 7.64
N MET A 49 11.26 -10.46 6.40
CA MET A 49 12.67 -10.16 6.11
C MET A 49 13.08 -8.78 6.61
N CYS A 50 12.26 -7.74 6.37
CA CYS A 50 12.54 -6.40 6.88
C CYS A 50 12.51 -6.34 8.41
N ASN A 51 11.59 -7.05 9.06
CA ASN A 51 11.52 -7.10 10.52
C ASN A 51 12.72 -7.83 11.15
N ASP A 52 13.27 -8.84 10.47
CA ASP A 52 14.48 -9.54 10.93
C ASP A 52 15.71 -8.61 10.89
N VAL A 53 15.76 -7.70 9.92
CA VAL A 53 16.84 -6.70 9.77
C VAL A 53 16.66 -5.53 10.75
N ASN A 54 15.45 -4.99 10.84
CA ASN A 54 15.11 -3.88 11.73
C ASN A 54 13.74 -4.09 12.39
N PRO A 55 13.71 -4.58 13.63
CA PRO A 55 12.48 -4.83 14.37
C PRO A 55 11.72 -3.57 14.78
N ASN A 56 12.20 -2.37 14.47
CA ASN A 56 11.53 -1.12 14.78
C ASN A 56 10.77 -0.51 13.59
N CYS A 57 10.83 -1.11 12.40
CA CYS A 57 10.08 -0.66 11.24
C CYS A 57 8.58 -0.83 11.40
N PHE A 58 7.84 0.10 10.81
CA PHE A 58 6.42 -0.01 10.53
C PHE A 58 6.18 -0.22 9.03
N TYR A 59 5.02 -0.75 8.68
CA TYR A 59 4.75 -1.16 7.31
C TYR A 59 3.48 -0.54 6.75
N GLU A 60 3.55 -0.26 5.46
CA GLU A 60 2.42 0.05 4.61
C GLU A 60 2.30 -1.07 3.56
N ILE A 61 1.16 -1.73 3.48
CA ILE A 61 0.91 -2.73 2.44
C ILE A 61 0.28 -2.07 1.22
N GLY A 62 0.92 -2.27 0.06
CA GLY A 62 0.51 -1.66 -1.20
C GLY A 62 -0.58 -2.45 -1.92
N THR A 63 -1.43 -1.73 -2.63
CA THR A 63 -2.36 -2.25 -3.66
C THR A 63 -2.58 -1.15 -4.70
N GLU A 64 -1.52 -0.66 -5.35
CA GLU A 64 -1.64 0.48 -6.26
C GLU A 64 -2.54 0.20 -7.47
N GLU A 65 -3.49 1.12 -7.73
CA GLU A 65 -4.42 1.04 -8.86
C GLU A 65 -3.72 1.10 -10.23
N ALA A 66 -2.50 1.66 -10.27
CA ALA A 66 -1.72 1.76 -11.50
C ALA A 66 -1.32 0.38 -12.07
N ILE A 67 -1.28 -0.66 -11.24
CA ILE A 67 -0.87 -2.01 -11.64
C ILE A 67 -2.09 -2.85 -12.04
N ARG A 68 -3.07 -2.96 -11.15
CA ARG A 68 -4.37 -3.54 -11.44
C ARG A 68 -5.44 -3.02 -10.49
N PRO A 69 -6.73 -2.98 -10.92
CA PRO A 69 -7.81 -2.69 -9.99
C PRO A 69 -8.04 -3.88 -9.03
N TYR A 70 -8.24 -3.56 -7.75
CA TYR A 70 -8.68 -4.49 -6.73
C TYR A 70 -10.11 -4.19 -6.31
N THR A 71 -10.85 -5.23 -5.94
CA THR A 71 -12.16 -5.06 -5.29
C THR A 71 -12.01 -4.86 -3.79
N PRO A 72 -13.04 -4.36 -3.07
CA PRO A 72 -13.00 -4.31 -1.61
C PRO A 72 -12.77 -5.70 -0.98
N GLU A 73 -13.37 -6.75 -1.54
CA GLU A 73 -13.23 -8.13 -1.07
C GLU A 73 -11.81 -8.65 -1.26
N GLU A 74 -11.14 -8.31 -2.37
CA GLU A 74 -9.73 -8.64 -2.58
C GLU A 74 -8.82 -7.90 -1.58
N LEU A 75 -9.10 -6.63 -1.29
CA LEU A 75 -8.36 -5.89 -0.26
C LEU A 75 -8.52 -6.56 1.12
N GLU A 76 -9.73 -6.96 1.48
CA GLU A 76 -9.99 -7.67 2.73
C GLU A 76 -9.22 -8.99 2.79
N THR A 77 -9.24 -9.77 1.71
CA THR A 77 -8.47 -11.02 1.59
C THR A 77 -6.97 -10.78 1.77
N ILE A 78 -6.41 -9.73 1.16
CA ILE A 78 -5.00 -9.35 1.32
C ILE A 78 -4.69 -9.05 2.79
N ILE A 79 -5.46 -8.17 3.42
CA ILE A 79 -5.22 -7.76 4.81
C ILE A 79 -5.33 -8.96 5.76
N GLN A 80 -6.36 -9.77 5.61
CA GLN A 80 -6.57 -10.96 6.45
C GLN A 80 -5.43 -11.96 6.27
N SER A 81 -5.06 -12.29 5.03
CA SER A 81 -4.00 -13.27 4.76
C SER A 81 -2.63 -12.78 5.23
N VAL A 82 -2.34 -11.48 5.09
CA VAL A 82 -1.11 -10.89 5.64
C VAL A 82 -1.13 -11.01 7.16
N LYS A 83 -2.23 -10.67 7.85
CA LYS A 83 -2.37 -10.79 9.31
C LYS A 83 -2.11 -12.22 9.78
N GLU A 84 -2.75 -13.20 9.14
CA GLU A 84 -2.56 -14.61 9.45
C GLU A 84 -1.12 -15.07 9.20
N GLY A 85 -0.53 -14.64 8.07
CA GLY A 85 0.80 -15.05 7.64
C GLY A 85 1.95 -14.47 8.46
N VAL A 86 1.83 -13.21 8.93
CA VAL A 86 2.88 -12.58 9.77
C VAL A 86 2.64 -12.78 11.26
N GLY A 87 1.40 -13.08 11.67
CA GLY A 87 0.97 -13.20 13.06
C GLY A 87 0.67 -11.85 13.74
N GLU A 88 -0.11 -11.88 14.82
CA GLU A 88 -0.66 -10.70 15.49
C GLU A 88 0.42 -9.68 15.90
N THR A 89 1.53 -10.16 16.48
CA THR A 89 2.61 -9.28 16.98
C THR A 89 3.23 -8.45 15.88
N LEU A 90 3.50 -9.06 14.73
CA LEU A 90 4.13 -8.36 13.60
C LEU A 90 3.08 -7.55 12.83
N PHE A 91 1.84 -8.03 12.73
CA PHE A 91 0.75 -7.28 12.10
C PHE A 91 0.45 -5.96 12.81
N ASN A 92 0.67 -5.85 14.13
CA ASN A 92 0.53 -4.59 14.88
C ASN A 92 1.52 -3.49 14.41
N LYS A 93 2.51 -3.84 13.60
CA LYS A 93 3.41 -2.88 12.94
C LYS A 93 2.94 -2.47 11.54
N VAL A 94 1.94 -3.13 10.99
CA VAL A 94 1.29 -2.68 9.76
C VAL A 94 0.37 -1.54 10.12
N VAL A 95 0.69 -0.34 9.64
CA VAL A 95 -0.04 0.90 10.00
C VAL A 95 -1.00 1.31 8.91
N TYR A 96 -0.60 1.13 7.66
CA TYR A 96 -1.39 1.55 6.50
C TYR A 96 -1.67 0.39 5.56
N ALA A 97 -2.87 0.41 4.98
CA ALA A 97 -3.17 -0.29 3.74
C ALA A 97 -3.51 0.73 2.65
N VAL A 98 -2.90 0.56 1.49
CA VAL A 98 -3.20 1.39 0.32
C VAL A 98 -4.55 0.96 -0.24
N ILE A 99 -5.43 1.93 -0.49
CA ILE A 99 -6.76 1.71 -1.06
C ILE A 99 -6.86 2.33 -2.46
N GLN A 100 -7.82 1.87 -3.23
CA GLN A 100 -8.06 2.32 -4.60
C GLN A 100 -9.38 3.09 -4.69
N GLY A 101 -9.34 4.39 -4.38
CA GLY A 101 -10.49 5.27 -4.48
C GLY A 101 -10.75 5.82 -5.89
N GLY A 102 -9.84 5.62 -6.82
CA GLY A 102 -9.92 6.09 -8.20
C GLY A 102 -8.99 7.27 -8.51
N THR A 103 -7.70 7.12 -8.20
CA THR A 103 -6.63 8.01 -8.63
C THR A 103 -5.83 7.38 -9.77
N ARG A 104 -5.58 8.14 -10.82
CA ARG A 104 -4.69 7.74 -11.91
C ARG A 104 -4.03 8.95 -12.53
N ILE A 105 -2.72 8.94 -12.58
CA ILE A 105 -1.92 10.03 -13.16
C ILE A 105 -1.61 9.73 -14.61
N GLU A 106 -1.81 10.73 -15.47
CA GLU A 106 -1.36 10.74 -16.86
C GLU A 106 -0.75 12.11 -17.16
N GLY A 107 0.58 12.12 -17.37
CA GLY A 107 1.33 13.36 -17.50
C GLY A 107 1.15 14.25 -16.26
N THR A 108 0.60 15.44 -16.43
CA THR A 108 0.33 16.42 -15.37
C THR A 108 -1.15 16.49 -14.97
N ARG A 109 -1.87 15.40 -15.09
CA ARG A 109 -3.31 15.35 -14.78
C ARG A 109 -3.68 14.11 -14.01
N ASN A 110 -4.63 14.26 -13.09
CA ASN A 110 -5.29 13.12 -12.49
C ASN A 110 -6.54 12.80 -13.31
N ILE A 111 -6.52 11.67 -14.02
CA ILE A 111 -7.60 11.21 -14.89
C ILE A 111 -8.43 10.10 -14.24
N GLY A 112 -8.13 9.75 -13.01
CA GLY A 112 -8.83 8.72 -12.26
C GLY A 112 -10.31 9.05 -12.05
N LYS A 113 -11.14 8.02 -11.99
CA LYS A 113 -12.58 8.15 -11.74
C LYS A 113 -12.87 7.80 -10.30
N PHE A 114 -13.11 8.84 -9.46
CA PHE A 114 -13.42 8.64 -8.06
C PHE A 114 -14.71 7.83 -7.87
N ASN A 115 -14.58 6.70 -7.19
CA ASN A 115 -15.70 5.85 -6.81
C ASN A 115 -15.95 5.94 -5.30
N THR A 116 -16.94 6.74 -4.93
CA THR A 116 -17.30 7.01 -3.52
C THR A 116 -17.65 5.75 -2.75
N SER A 117 -18.42 4.84 -3.36
CA SER A 117 -18.85 3.59 -2.69
C SER A 117 -17.67 2.67 -2.44
N LYS A 118 -16.84 2.41 -3.45
CA LYS A 118 -15.63 1.59 -3.34
C LYS A 118 -14.66 2.18 -2.32
N CYS A 119 -14.39 3.48 -2.40
CA CYS A 119 -13.51 4.18 -1.47
C CYS A 119 -13.99 4.03 -0.02
N LYS A 120 -15.29 4.23 0.24
CA LYS A 120 -15.87 4.07 1.57
C LYS A 120 -15.74 2.63 2.09
N GLN A 121 -16.07 1.64 1.27
CA GLN A 121 -15.96 0.23 1.63
C GLN A 121 -14.51 -0.14 2.00
N MET A 122 -13.54 0.26 1.18
CA MET A 122 -12.12 -0.01 1.46
C MET A 122 -11.63 0.68 2.73
N ILE A 123 -12.08 1.91 3.02
CA ILE A 123 -11.78 2.62 4.28
C ILE A 123 -12.35 1.84 5.49
N GLU A 124 -13.58 1.35 5.39
CA GLU A 124 -14.23 0.57 6.45
C GLU A 124 -13.52 -0.77 6.69
N ILE A 125 -13.07 -1.44 5.63
CA ILE A 125 -12.26 -2.66 5.72
C ILE A 125 -10.94 -2.36 6.47
N CYS A 126 -10.16 -1.35 6.05
CA CYS A 126 -8.94 -0.98 6.77
C CYS A 126 -9.20 -0.76 8.26
N ARG A 127 -10.25 0.00 8.58
CA ARG A 127 -10.64 0.31 9.96
C ARG A 127 -11.01 -0.94 10.78
N SER A 128 -11.67 -1.93 10.18
CA SER A 128 -12.08 -3.16 10.88
C SER A 128 -10.89 -4.02 11.32
N TYR A 129 -9.74 -3.87 10.62
CA TYR A 129 -8.47 -4.51 10.98
C TYR A 129 -7.55 -3.61 11.82
N GLY A 130 -8.00 -2.43 12.23
CA GLY A 130 -7.19 -1.46 12.99
C GLY A 130 -6.17 -0.69 12.17
N LEU A 131 -6.27 -0.75 10.83
CA LEU A 131 -5.36 -0.06 9.92
C LEU A 131 -5.89 1.32 9.53
N HIS A 132 -4.95 2.19 9.18
CA HIS A 132 -5.23 3.43 8.49
C HIS A 132 -5.30 3.20 6.98
N SER A 133 -6.27 3.85 6.33
CA SER A 133 -6.38 3.82 4.87
C SER A 133 -5.55 4.93 4.24
N LYS A 134 -4.83 4.62 3.17
CA LYS A 134 -4.02 5.57 2.42
C LYS A 134 -4.27 5.43 0.93
N GLU A 135 -4.44 6.52 0.21
CA GLU A 135 -4.54 6.51 -1.25
C GLU A 135 -3.27 7.11 -1.87
N HIS A 136 -2.75 6.46 -2.90
CA HIS A 136 -1.60 6.95 -3.65
C HIS A 136 -2.04 7.76 -4.87
N ASN A 137 -1.07 8.38 -5.57
CA ASN A 137 -1.30 9.10 -6.81
C ASN A 137 -2.34 10.24 -6.68
N GLY A 138 -2.31 10.95 -5.55
CA GLY A 138 -3.18 12.11 -5.30
C GLY A 138 -2.78 13.39 -6.01
N ASP A 139 -1.70 13.35 -6.80
CA ASP A 139 -1.19 14.50 -7.54
C ASP A 139 -2.25 15.03 -8.52
N TYR A 140 -2.27 16.33 -8.68
CA TYR A 140 -3.20 17.05 -9.58
C TYR A 140 -4.69 16.85 -9.26
N LEU A 141 -5.04 16.29 -8.11
CA LEU A 141 -6.42 16.30 -7.64
C LEU A 141 -6.86 17.72 -7.31
N THR A 142 -8.12 18.03 -7.60
CA THR A 142 -8.69 19.30 -7.16
C THR A 142 -8.84 19.32 -5.63
N PRO A 143 -8.82 20.52 -4.98
CA PRO A 143 -9.07 20.62 -3.55
C PRO A 143 -10.37 19.96 -3.09
N ASP A 144 -11.42 20.02 -3.91
CA ASP A 144 -12.69 19.35 -3.62
C ASP A 144 -12.59 17.81 -3.74
N GLY A 145 -11.81 17.32 -4.69
CA GLY A 145 -11.50 15.90 -4.82
C GLY A 145 -10.78 15.35 -3.59
N ILE A 146 -9.83 16.11 -3.06
CA ILE A 146 -9.12 15.79 -1.81
C ILE A 146 -10.08 15.83 -0.63
N ARG A 147 -10.83 16.92 -0.44
CA ARG A 147 -11.78 17.06 0.67
C ARG A 147 -12.83 15.95 0.71
N LYS A 148 -13.32 15.49 -0.45
CA LYS A 148 -14.29 14.39 -0.53
C LYS A 148 -13.74 13.10 0.07
N ARG A 149 -12.48 12.76 -0.20
CA ARG A 149 -11.80 11.57 0.32
C ARG A 149 -11.67 11.62 1.84
N PHE A 150 -11.16 12.72 2.38
CA PHE A 150 -11.04 12.90 3.84
C PHE A 150 -12.39 12.94 4.54
N LYS A 151 -13.44 13.49 3.92
CA LYS A 151 -14.81 13.44 4.47
C LYS A 151 -15.38 12.02 4.57
N LEU A 152 -14.91 11.08 3.74
CA LEU A 152 -15.27 9.66 3.84
C LEU A 152 -14.48 8.93 4.92
N GLY A 153 -13.43 9.55 5.47
CA GLY A 153 -12.60 8.97 6.52
C GLY A 153 -11.26 8.43 6.03
N LEU A 154 -10.80 8.81 4.82
CA LEU A 154 -9.44 8.52 4.37
C LEU A 154 -8.45 9.08 5.38
N SER A 155 -7.44 8.29 5.77
CA SER A 155 -6.45 8.68 6.77
C SER A 155 -5.27 9.45 6.18
N ALA A 156 -4.84 9.08 4.98
CA ALA A 156 -3.70 9.71 4.31
C ALA A 156 -3.85 9.70 2.79
N LEU A 157 -3.17 10.63 2.12
CA LEU A 157 -3.11 10.75 0.66
C LEU A 157 -1.69 11.16 0.27
N ASN A 158 -1.04 10.38 -0.59
CA ASN A 158 0.24 10.76 -1.18
C ASN A 158 0.03 11.76 -2.30
N ILE A 159 0.71 12.88 -2.21
CA ILE A 159 0.76 13.95 -3.23
C ILE A 159 2.23 14.30 -3.41
N ALA A 160 2.77 14.05 -4.59
CA ALA A 160 4.11 14.50 -4.95
C ALA A 160 4.09 15.97 -5.38
N PRO A 161 5.18 16.72 -5.15
CA PRO A 161 5.30 18.12 -5.56
C PRO A 161 5.41 18.29 -7.08
#